data_69a04c6d5761995b2ca37c73a7d0ca89
#
_entry.id   69a04c6d5761995b2ca37c73a7d0ca89
#
_cell.length_a   1.000
_cell.length_b   1.000
_cell.length_c   1.000
_cell.angle_alpha   90.00
_cell.angle_beta   90.00
_cell.angle_gamma   90.00
#
_symmetry.space_group_name_H-M   'P 1'
#
loop_
_entity.id
_entity.type
_entity.pdbx_description
1 polymer ?
#
loop_
_entity_poly.entity_id
_entity_poly.type
_entity_poly.pdbx_seq_one_letter_code
_entity_poly.pdbx_strand_id
1 'polypeptide(L)'
;MMLKINQHRLVWPFFLIAGLLLSGAIDRQTRDALKVQHILKTIERQPPQTDDKERTAEITQSELNAYIAWRLAHETNTVINTMTVDLLDNNHVTGKIRFDAARLNLDAVLGEALDFDFKGVLVNGDRKARLDLIALSLCGQPVKPQVLAFVLQAAALYYGSAVSGLNDWYELPPGVRRIGVRKKGAVLYY
;
A
#
# COMPACT_ATOMS: atom_id res chain seq x y z
N MET A 1 20.20 -50.38 -37.63
CA MET A 1 20.64 -50.00 -36.31
C MET A 1 20.46 -48.49 -36.20
N MET A 2 19.27 -48.02 -35.70
CA MET A 2 18.88 -46.60 -35.63
C MET A 2 19.16 -46.06 -34.24
N LEU A 3 20.03 -45.05 -34.17
CA LEU A 3 20.28 -44.31 -32.94
C LEU A 3 19.11 -43.35 -32.65
N LYS A 4 18.33 -43.60 -31.58
CA LYS A 4 17.37 -42.66 -31.02
C LYS A 4 18.13 -41.59 -30.24
N ILE A 5 18.17 -40.36 -30.77
CA ILE A 5 18.68 -39.18 -30.10
C ILE A 5 17.59 -38.74 -29.06
N ASN A 6 18.01 -38.79 -27.81
CA ASN A 6 17.15 -38.46 -26.65
C ASN A 6 17.07 -36.95 -26.49
N GLN A 7 15.94 -36.34 -26.93
CA GLN A 7 15.70 -34.86 -26.93
C GLN A 7 15.29 -34.25 -25.58
N HIS A 8 15.37 -35.00 -24.48
CA HIS A 8 14.82 -34.53 -23.18
C HIS A 8 15.83 -33.84 -22.26
N ARG A 9 17.05 -33.49 -22.69
CA ARG A 9 18.08 -32.92 -21.80
C ARG A 9 18.31 -31.41 -21.88
N LEU A 10 17.55 -30.67 -22.71
CA LEU A 10 17.86 -29.23 -22.95
C LEU A 10 16.86 -28.25 -22.34
N VAL A 11 15.82 -28.70 -21.65
CA VAL A 11 14.74 -27.80 -21.13
C VAL A 11 14.94 -27.44 -19.65
N TRP A 12 15.75 -28.20 -18.90
CA TRP A 12 15.91 -28.01 -17.46
C TRP A 12 16.68 -26.75 -17.01
N PRO A 13 17.69 -26.23 -17.72
CA PRO A 13 18.39 -25.05 -17.24
C PRO A 13 17.54 -23.75 -17.26
N PHE A 14 16.54 -23.66 -18.18
CA PHE A 14 15.69 -22.46 -18.26
C PHE A 14 14.72 -22.32 -17.08
N PHE A 15 14.21 -23.42 -16.54
CA PHE A 15 13.33 -23.41 -15.37
C PHE A 15 14.07 -23.04 -14.06
N LEU A 16 15.34 -23.41 -13.92
CA LEU A 16 16.16 -23.04 -12.78
C LEU A 16 16.49 -21.54 -12.75
N ILE A 17 16.75 -20.93 -13.90
CA ILE A 17 17.05 -19.50 -14.00
C ILE A 17 15.78 -18.67 -13.73
N ALA A 18 14.62 -19.08 -14.23
CA ALA A 18 13.34 -18.42 -13.96
C ALA A 18 12.95 -18.51 -12.45
N GLY A 19 13.19 -19.64 -11.80
CA GLY A 19 12.97 -19.82 -10.36
C GLY A 19 13.88 -18.94 -9.49
N LEU A 20 15.13 -18.76 -9.87
CA LEU A 20 16.08 -17.89 -9.16
C LEU A 20 15.74 -16.40 -9.29
N LEU A 21 15.24 -15.97 -10.45
CA LEU A 21 14.83 -14.57 -10.65
C LEU A 21 13.57 -14.23 -9.85
N LEU A 22 12.61 -15.16 -9.74
CA LEU A 22 11.41 -14.99 -8.92
C LEU A 22 11.73 -14.98 -7.42
N SER A 23 12.63 -15.85 -6.96
CA SER A 23 13.07 -15.88 -5.55
C SER A 23 13.75 -14.58 -5.13
N GLY A 24 14.59 -14.01 -6.00
CA GLY A 24 15.26 -12.74 -5.71
C GLY A 24 14.31 -11.53 -5.64
N ALA A 25 13.24 -11.51 -6.43
CA ALA A 25 12.24 -10.45 -6.42
C ALA A 25 11.38 -10.50 -5.14
N ILE A 26 10.94 -11.68 -4.72
CA ILE A 26 10.19 -11.89 -3.47
C ILE A 26 11.05 -11.48 -2.26
N ASP A 27 12.32 -11.90 -2.23
CA ASP A 27 13.23 -11.53 -1.14
C ASP A 27 13.47 -10.02 -1.05
N ARG A 28 13.59 -9.31 -2.17
CA ARG A 28 13.76 -7.86 -2.21
C ARG A 28 12.53 -7.14 -1.67
N GLN A 29 11.32 -7.50 -2.11
CA GLN A 29 10.09 -6.88 -1.64
C GLN A 29 9.88 -7.08 -0.14
N THR A 30 10.13 -8.28 0.36
CA THR A 30 10.05 -8.58 1.80
C THR A 30 11.07 -7.76 2.59
N ARG A 31 12.30 -7.65 2.09
CA ARG A 31 13.36 -6.83 2.73
C ARG A 31 12.99 -5.36 2.80
N ASP A 32 12.46 -4.80 1.71
CA ASP A 32 12.02 -3.40 1.65
C ASP A 32 10.86 -3.15 2.64
N ALA A 33 9.90 -4.07 2.74
CA ALA A 33 8.81 -3.99 3.71
C ALA A 33 9.31 -4.04 5.17
N LEU A 34 10.21 -4.97 5.47
CA LEU A 34 10.79 -5.12 6.82
C LEU A 34 11.63 -3.90 7.22
N LYS A 35 12.28 -3.22 6.25
CA LYS A 35 13.00 -1.98 6.52
C LYS A 35 12.05 -0.89 7.02
N VAL A 36 10.90 -0.69 6.38
CA VAL A 36 9.89 0.28 6.84
C VAL A 36 9.38 -0.10 8.24
N GLN A 37 9.06 -1.37 8.45
CA GLN A 37 8.64 -1.85 9.77
C GLN A 37 9.69 -1.59 10.85
N HIS A 38 10.96 -1.79 10.53
CA HIS A 38 12.07 -1.53 11.45
C HIS A 38 12.18 -0.03 11.78
N ILE A 39 12.08 0.85 10.77
CA ILE A 39 12.06 2.31 10.97
C ILE A 39 10.94 2.69 11.93
N LEU A 40 9.70 2.26 11.69
CA LEU A 40 8.55 2.58 12.53
C LEU A 40 8.73 2.08 13.97
N LYS A 41 9.18 0.84 14.18
CA LYS A 41 9.48 0.29 15.51
C LYS A 41 10.60 1.04 16.23
N THR A 42 11.59 1.54 15.48
CA THR A 42 12.69 2.31 16.05
C THR A 42 12.18 3.67 16.53
N ILE A 43 11.33 4.34 15.75
CA ILE A 43 10.69 5.60 16.12
C ILE A 43 9.83 5.43 17.37
N GLU A 44 8.98 4.39 17.40
CA GLU A 44 8.09 4.08 18.52
C GLU A 44 8.84 3.89 19.86
N ARG A 45 10.02 3.26 19.82
CA ARG A 45 10.83 2.97 21.02
C ARG A 45 11.63 4.16 21.53
N GLN A 46 11.71 5.25 20.77
CA GLN A 46 12.46 6.41 21.21
C GLN A 46 11.67 7.23 22.25
N PRO A 47 12.31 7.68 23.33
CA PRO A 47 11.65 8.54 24.29
C PRO A 47 11.21 9.85 23.62
N PRO A 48 10.09 10.45 24.08
CA PRO A 48 9.67 11.77 23.62
C PRO A 48 10.82 12.74 23.78
N GLN A 49 11.16 13.47 22.73
CA GLN A 49 12.23 14.44 22.78
C GLN A 49 11.80 15.67 23.57
N THR A 50 12.68 16.10 24.48
CA THR A 50 12.61 17.38 25.17
C THR A 50 13.34 18.49 24.40
N ASP A 51 14.16 18.14 23.40
CA ASP A 51 14.89 19.09 22.57
C ASP A 51 14.14 19.44 21.29
N ASP A 52 14.22 20.71 20.85
CA ASP A 52 13.59 21.26 19.64
C ASP A 52 14.13 20.69 18.30
N LYS A 53 15.04 19.72 18.35
CA LYS A 53 15.59 19.11 17.14
C LYS A 53 14.73 17.97 16.64
N GLU A 54 13.90 18.27 15.64
CA GLU A 54 13.10 17.29 14.92
C GLU A 54 14.01 16.30 14.18
N ARG A 55 13.84 15.00 14.45
CA ARG A 55 14.52 13.91 13.74
C ARG A 55 13.70 13.50 12.51
N THR A 56 14.39 12.97 11.52
CA THR A 56 13.75 12.52 10.29
C THR A 56 14.18 11.11 9.91
N ALA A 57 13.27 10.37 9.33
CA ALA A 57 13.55 9.11 8.64
C ALA A 57 12.94 9.14 7.24
N GLU A 58 13.69 8.69 6.25
CA GLU A 58 13.24 8.66 4.86
C GLU A 58 12.79 7.27 4.46
N ILE A 59 11.70 7.21 3.71
CA ILE A 59 11.13 6.00 3.12
C ILE A 59 10.93 6.28 1.63
N THR A 60 11.47 5.41 0.77
CA THR A 60 11.23 5.49 -0.67
C THR A 60 9.83 5.01 -1.02
N GLN A 61 9.30 5.44 -2.17
CA GLN A 61 8.01 4.95 -2.69
C GLN A 61 8.01 3.42 -2.86
N SER A 62 9.11 2.83 -3.31
CA SER A 62 9.24 1.38 -3.45
C SER A 62 9.11 0.66 -2.11
N GLU A 63 9.81 1.14 -1.08
CA GLU A 63 9.73 0.59 0.27
C GLU A 63 8.33 0.73 0.88
N LEU A 64 7.68 1.88 0.66
CA LEU A 64 6.31 2.11 1.11
C LEU A 64 5.33 1.15 0.45
N ASN A 65 5.40 1.00 -0.88
CA ASN A 65 4.53 0.07 -1.61
C ASN A 65 4.79 -1.40 -1.22
N ALA A 66 6.05 -1.77 -0.99
CA ALA A 66 6.40 -3.08 -0.47
C ALA A 66 5.79 -3.32 0.93
N TYR A 67 5.83 -2.32 1.80
CA TYR A 67 5.24 -2.38 3.14
C TYR A 67 3.71 -2.49 3.09
N ILE A 68 3.04 -1.71 2.23
CA ILE A 68 1.59 -1.80 2.02
C ILE A 68 1.21 -3.21 1.56
N ALA A 69 1.87 -3.74 0.53
CA ALA A 69 1.61 -5.08 0.02
C ALA A 69 1.85 -6.16 1.08
N TRP A 70 2.93 -6.03 1.86
CA TRP A 70 3.23 -6.94 2.96
C TRP A 70 2.14 -6.90 4.04
N ARG A 71 1.70 -5.71 4.43
CA ARG A 71 0.60 -5.54 5.40
C ARG A 71 -0.68 -6.22 4.91
N LEU A 72 -1.10 -5.95 3.67
CA LEU A 72 -2.30 -6.55 3.08
C LEU A 72 -2.22 -8.09 3.02
N ALA A 73 -1.05 -8.64 2.71
CA ALA A 73 -0.84 -10.08 2.66
C ALA A 73 -0.91 -10.78 4.04
N HIS A 74 -0.65 -10.04 5.13
CA HIS A 74 -0.69 -10.56 6.51
C HIS A 74 -1.98 -10.21 7.26
N GLU A 75 -2.87 -9.46 6.65
CA GLU A 75 -4.16 -9.08 7.22
C GLU A 75 -5.24 -10.07 6.77
N THR A 76 -5.70 -10.92 7.69
CA THR A 76 -6.59 -12.05 7.37
C THR A 76 -8.00 -11.65 6.94
N ASN A 77 -8.42 -10.43 7.27
CA ASN A 77 -9.80 -9.95 7.04
C ASN A 77 -9.83 -8.65 6.22
N THR A 78 -8.96 -8.49 5.21
CA THR A 78 -9.04 -7.31 4.34
C THR A 78 -9.92 -7.56 3.11
N VAL A 79 -10.72 -6.57 2.75
CA VAL A 79 -11.43 -6.50 1.46
C VAL A 79 -10.57 -5.86 0.37
N ILE A 80 -9.41 -5.33 0.75
CA ILE A 80 -8.48 -4.71 -0.19
C ILE A 80 -7.53 -5.79 -0.70
N ASN A 81 -7.63 -6.09 -2.00
CA ASN A 81 -6.73 -7.04 -2.64
C ASN A 81 -5.36 -6.44 -2.90
N THR A 82 -5.33 -5.21 -3.40
CA THR A 82 -4.07 -4.50 -3.68
C THR A 82 -4.24 -3.00 -3.42
N MET A 83 -3.16 -2.37 -2.99
CA MET A 83 -3.05 -0.92 -2.89
C MET A 83 -1.64 -0.50 -3.29
N THR A 84 -1.55 0.52 -4.15
CA THR A 84 -0.29 1.14 -4.55
C THR A 84 -0.40 2.64 -4.48
N VAL A 85 0.71 3.31 -4.20
CA VAL A 85 0.78 4.78 -4.15
C VAL A 85 1.98 5.29 -4.96
N ASP A 86 1.78 6.42 -5.62
CA ASP A 86 2.84 7.20 -6.23
C ASP A 86 2.97 8.52 -5.47
N LEU A 87 4.18 8.78 -4.98
CA LEU A 87 4.51 9.95 -4.21
C LEU A 87 5.05 11.04 -5.13
N LEU A 88 4.43 12.20 -5.06
CA LEU A 88 4.73 13.37 -5.89
C LEU A 88 5.19 14.53 -5.01
N ASP A 89 5.68 15.60 -5.64
CA ASP A 89 6.10 16.80 -4.90
C ASP A 89 4.90 17.51 -4.25
N ASN A 90 5.20 18.36 -3.26
CA ASN A 90 4.22 19.19 -2.55
C ASN A 90 3.11 18.38 -1.86
N ASN A 91 3.47 17.26 -1.24
CA ASN A 91 2.54 16.36 -0.54
C ASN A 91 1.42 15.78 -1.42
N HIS A 92 1.56 15.81 -2.74
CA HIS A 92 0.62 15.14 -3.62
C HIS A 92 0.86 13.63 -3.64
N VAL A 93 -0.24 12.89 -3.64
CA VAL A 93 -0.25 11.44 -3.70
C VAL A 93 -1.27 11.02 -4.74
N THR A 94 -0.89 10.09 -5.61
CA THR A 94 -1.83 9.33 -6.44
C THR A 94 -1.73 7.87 -6.08
N GLY A 95 -2.75 7.09 -6.40
CA GLY A 95 -2.69 5.66 -6.11
C GLY A 95 -3.86 4.91 -6.68
N LYS A 96 -3.76 3.59 -6.53
CA LYS A 96 -4.78 2.63 -6.94
C LYS A 96 -5.13 1.73 -5.78
N ILE A 97 -6.42 1.47 -5.61
CA ILE A 97 -6.93 0.51 -4.63
C ILE A 97 -7.85 -0.44 -5.37
N ARG A 98 -7.62 -1.74 -5.21
CA ARG A 98 -8.50 -2.79 -5.70
C ARG A 98 -9.19 -3.47 -4.54
N PHE A 99 -10.51 -3.43 -4.55
CA PHE A 99 -11.35 -4.15 -3.60
C PHE A 99 -11.86 -5.46 -4.20
N ASP A 100 -12.04 -6.45 -3.35
CA ASP A 100 -12.73 -7.70 -3.65
C ASP A 100 -14.24 -7.47 -3.55
N ALA A 101 -14.91 -7.36 -4.69
CA ALA A 101 -16.34 -7.08 -4.73
C ALA A 101 -17.17 -8.28 -4.21
N ALA A 102 -16.69 -9.51 -4.38
CA ALA A 102 -17.38 -10.70 -3.90
C ALA A 102 -17.42 -10.73 -2.37
N ARG A 103 -16.32 -10.35 -1.72
CA ARG A 103 -16.29 -10.21 -0.24
C ARG A 103 -17.21 -9.11 0.27
N LEU A 104 -17.54 -8.13 -0.55
CA LEU A 104 -18.48 -7.05 -0.23
C LEU A 104 -19.92 -7.37 -0.61
N ASN A 105 -20.19 -8.54 -1.22
CA ASN A 105 -21.48 -8.91 -1.83
C ASN A 105 -21.95 -7.89 -2.90
N LEU A 106 -21.00 -7.30 -3.63
CA LEU A 106 -21.24 -6.31 -4.69
C LEU A 106 -20.92 -6.85 -6.09
N ASP A 107 -20.40 -8.07 -6.19
CA ASP A 107 -19.94 -8.72 -7.44
C ASP A 107 -21.06 -8.87 -8.46
N ALA A 108 -22.27 -9.19 -8.03
CA ALA A 108 -23.44 -9.33 -8.92
C ALA A 108 -23.82 -8.02 -9.63
N VAL A 109 -23.47 -6.87 -9.06
CA VAL A 109 -23.85 -5.54 -9.57
C VAL A 109 -22.66 -4.82 -10.20
N LEU A 110 -21.45 -4.97 -9.65
CA LEU A 110 -20.28 -4.15 -9.99
C LEU A 110 -19.12 -4.98 -10.57
N GLY A 111 -19.30 -6.31 -10.74
CA GLY A 111 -18.25 -7.22 -11.21
C GLY A 111 -17.32 -7.69 -10.09
N GLU A 112 -16.35 -8.55 -10.43
CA GLU A 112 -15.53 -9.26 -9.45
C GLU A 112 -14.58 -8.37 -8.64
N ALA A 113 -14.17 -7.22 -9.18
CA ALA A 113 -13.24 -6.30 -8.53
C ALA A 113 -13.61 -4.84 -8.79
N LEU A 114 -13.38 -4.00 -7.78
CA LEU A 114 -13.59 -2.56 -7.84
C LEU A 114 -12.24 -1.85 -7.84
N ASP A 115 -11.84 -1.32 -8.99
CA ASP A 115 -10.59 -0.59 -9.16
C ASP A 115 -10.83 0.91 -9.00
N PHE A 116 -10.33 1.47 -7.90
CA PHE A 116 -10.31 2.90 -7.66
C PHE A 116 -8.94 3.49 -7.95
N ASP A 117 -8.90 4.55 -8.77
CA ASP A 117 -7.75 5.44 -8.86
C ASP A 117 -8.07 6.72 -8.10
N PHE A 118 -7.12 7.19 -7.30
CA PHE A 118 -7.29 8.42 -6.53
C PHE A 118 -6.12 9.38 -6.71
N LYS A 119 -6.41 10.66 -6.52
CA LYS A 119 -5.41 11.73 -6.41
C LYS A 119 -5.80 12.61 -5.23
N GLY A 120 -4.83 12.99 -4.41
CA GLY A 120 -5.06 13.86 -3.26
C GLY A 120 -3.80 14.55 -2.78
N VAL A 121 -3.96 15.34 -1.73
CA VAL A 121 -2.87 16.00 -0.99
C VAL A 121 -2.87 15.48 0.43
N LEU A 122 -1.71 15.06 0.90
CA LEU A 122 -1.52 14.70 2.30
C LEU A 122 -1.47 15.97 3.16
N VAL A 123 -2.40 16.09 4.08
CA VAL A 123 -2.49 17.19 5.04
C VAL A 123 -2.14 16.67 6.43
N ASN A 124 -1.24 17.36 7.11
CA ASN A 124 -0.84 17.02 8.47
C ASN A 124 -1.62 17.86 9.50
N GLY A 125 -2.04 17.23 10.59
CA GLY A 125 -2.51 17.85 11.82
C GLY A 125 -1.58 17.53 12.98
N ASP A 126 -2.05 17.71 14.20
CA ASP A 126 -1.28 17.31 15.39
C ASP A 126 -1.30 15.78 15.53
N ARG A 127 -0.18 15.13 15.19
CA ARG A 127 0.03 13.68 15.17
C ARG A 127 -1.02 12.91 14.35
N LYS A 128 -1.62 13.56 13.39
CA LYS A 128 -2.65 13.02 12.48
C LYS A 128 -2.34 13.44 11.06
N ALA A 129 -2.80 12.65 10.13
CA ALA A 129 -2.78 13.00 8.71
C ALA A 129 -4.11 12.61 8.07
N ARG A 130 -4.48 13.30 7.00
CA ARG A 130 -5.59 12.93 6.14
C ARG A 130 -5.20 13.14 4.68
N LEU A 131 -5.89 12.46 3.79
CA LEU A 131 -5.73 12.64 2.36
C LEU A 131 -6.92 13.47 1.85
N ASP A 132 -6.67 14.74 1.53
CA ASP A 132 -7.68 15.59 0.88
C ASP A 132 -7.79 15.15 -0.59
N LEU A 133 -8.89 14.48 -0.94
CA LEU A 133 -9.10 13.97 -2.29
C LEU A 133 -9.36 15.10 -3.28
N ILE A 134 -8.59 15.11 -4.38
CA ILE A 134 -8.76 16.03 -5.52
C ILE A 134 -9.54 15.33 -6.63
N ALA A 135 -9.28 14.06 -6.88
CA ALA A 135 -9.94 13.27 -7.91
C ALA A 135 -10.07 11.80 -7.49
N LEU A 136 -11.14 11.19 -7.93
CA LEU A 136 -11.44 9.77 -7.73
C LEU A 136 -12.07 9.22 -8.99
N SER A 137 -11.67 8.03 -9.42
CA SER A 137 -12.32 7.27 -10.47
C SER A 137 -12.54 5.83 -10.05
N LEU A 138 -13.59 5.20 -10.57
CA LEU A 138 -13.91 3.79 -10.45
C LEU A 138 -13.87 3.16 -11.83
N CYS A 139 -13.01 2.18 -12.03
CA CYS A 139 -12.79 1.53 -13.34
C CYS A 139 -12.56 2.55 -14.47
N GLY A 140 -11.77 3.61 -14.18
CA GLY A 140 -11.46 4.69 -15.11
C GLY A 140 -12.54 5.75 -15.32
N GLN A 141 -13.73 5.61 -14.70
CA GLN A 141 -14.81 6.61 -14.78
C GLN A 141 -14.76 7.53 -13.55
N PRO A 142 -14.77 8.86 -13.73
CA PRO A 142 -14.79 9.80 -12.62
C PRO A 142 -16.03 9.56 -11.73
N VAL A 143 -15.82 9.49 -10.42
CA VAL A 143 -16.89 9.30 -9.43
C VAL A 143 -16.76 10.30 -8.29
N LYS A 144 -17.86 10.52 -7.57
CA LYS A 144 -17.84 11.33 -6.36
C LYS A 144 -17.23 10.55 -5.18
N PRO A 145 -16.58 11.22 -4.22
CA PRO A 145 -16.00 10.57 -3.04
C PRO A 145 -16.99 9.70 -2.24
N GLN A 146 -18.29 10.01 -2.28
CA GLN A 146 -19.35 9.24 -1.63
C GLN A 146 -19.43 7.79 -2.14
N VAL A 147 -19.03 7.51 -3.39
CA VAL A 147 -19.01 6.15 -3.93
C VAL A 147 -17.99 5.29 -3.17
N LEU A 148 -16.80 5.82 -2.94
CA LEU A 148 -15.78 5.14 -2.14
C LEU A 148 -16.20 5.02 -0.68
N ALA A 149 -16.82 6.08 -0.10
CA ALA A 149 -17.35 6.03 1.25
C ALA A 149 -18.40 4.91 1.41
N PHE A 150 -19.27 4.73 0.42
CA PHE A 150 -20.24 3.62 0.40
C PHE A 150 -19.54 2.24 0.41
N VAL A 151 -18.52 2.04 -0.43
CA VAL A 151 -17.74 0.79 -0.46
C VAL A 151 -17.04 0.52 0.86
N LEU A 152 -16.42 1.55 1.46
CA LEU A 152 -15.77 1.44 2.76
C LEU A 152 -16.78 1.14 3.88
N GLN A 153 -17.98 1.74 3.83
CA GLN A 153 -19.04 1.46 4.79
C GLN A 153 -19.59 0.03 4.66
N ALA A 154 -19.73 -0.49 3.44
CA ALA A 154 -20.07 -1.88 3.21
C ALA A 154 -18.99 -2.82 3.79
N ALA A 155 -17.73 -2.48 3.62
CA ALA A 155 -16.61 -3.21 4.23
C ALA A 155 -16.69 -3.18 5.77
N ALA A 156 -16.99 -2.03 6.36
CA ALA A 156 -17.15 -1.87 7.81
C ALA A 156 -18.24 -2.77 8.40
N LEU A 157 -19.38 -2.85 7.74
CA LEU A 157 -20.48 -3.73 8.14
C LEU A 157 -20.08 -5.21 8.13
N TYR A 158 -19.27 -5.60 7.16
CA TYR A 158 -18.79 -6.99 7.05
C TYR A 158 -17.78 -7.35 8.14
N TYR A 159 -16.90 -6.43 8.52
CA TYR A 159 -15.82 -6.68 9.49
C TYR A 159 -16.13 -6.24 10.92
N GLY A 160 -17.29 -5.63 11.16
CA GLY A 160 -17.69 -5.16 12.49
C GLY A 160 -16.80 -4.05 13.05
N SER A 161 -16.06 -3.34 12.19
CA SER A 161 -15.16 -2.25 12.57
C SER A 161 -15.61 -0.94 11.92
N ALA A 162 -15.48 0.16 12.64
CA ALA A 162 -15.68 1.49 12.03
C ALA A 162 -14.55 1.71 11.01
N VAL A 163 -14.92 1.84 9.73
CA VAL A 163 -13.96 2.21 8.67
C VAL A 163 -14.04 3.71 8.46
N SER A 164 -12.93 4.38 8.70
CA SER A 164 -12.80 5.80 8.41
C SER A 164 -12.71 6.04 6.89
N GLY A 165 -13.29 7.14 6.41
CA GLY A 165 -13.20 7.54 5.01
C GLY A 165 -11.81 8.07 4.65
N LEU A 166 -11.46 8.11 3.36
CA LEU A 166 -10.16 8.62 2.92
C LEU A 166 -9.91 10.09 3.36
N ASN A 167 -10.95 10.88 3.54
CA ASN A 167 -10.85 12.27 4.01
C ASN A 167 -10.84 12.41 5.54
N ASP A 168 -10.88 11.31 6.27
CA ASP A 168 -10.87 11.35 7.73
C ASP A 168 -9.43 11.53 8.25
N TRP A 169 -9.32 12.02 9.48
CA TRP A 169 -8.07 12.12 10.17
C TRP A 169 -7.64 10.76 10.73
N TYR A 170 -6.49 10.31 10.30
CA TYR A 170 -5.84 9.09 10.79
C TYR A 170 -4.72 9.44 11.76
N GLU A 171 -4.64 8.73 12.86
CA GLU A 171 -3.51 8.85 13.77
C GLU A 171 -2.23 8.32 13.09
N LEU A 172 -1.16 9.07 13.23
CA LEU A 172 0.14 8.66 12.75
C LEU A 172 0.71 7.56 13.65
N PRO A 173 1.60 6.71 13.13
CA PRO A 173 2.28 5.71 13.95
C PRO A 173 2.89 6.33 15.20
N PRO A 174 2.95 5.59 16.34
CA PRO A 174 3.52 6.10 17.57
C PRO A 174 4.91 6.70 17.36
N GLY A 175 5.14 7.90 17.92
CA GLY A 175 6.37 8.65 17.77
C GLY A 175 6.45 9.54 16.53
N VAL A 176 5.68 9.29 15.48
CA VAL A 176 5.64 10.14 14.29
C VAL A 176 4.76 11.36 14.55
N ARG A 177 5.28 12.55 14.26
CA ARG A 177 4.56 13.84 14.43
C ARG A 177 3.89 14.29 13.14
N ARG A 178 4.57 14.15 12.00
CA ARG A 178 4.07 14.52 10.67
C ARG A 178 4.77 13.74 9.57
N ILE A 179 4.19 13.72 8.39
CA ILE A 179 4.74 13.08 7.18
C ILE A 179 4.86 14.13 6.08
N GLY A 180 6.04 14.28 5.51
CA GLY A 180 6.26 15.06 4.28
C GLY A 180 6.33 14.12 3.08
N VAL A 181 5.64 14.46 2.00
CA VAL A 181 5.71 13.71 0.73
C VAL A 181 6.46 14.53 -0.29
N ARG A 182 7.43 13.91 -0.95
CA ARG A 182 8.20 14.43 -2.07
C ARG A 182 8.23 13.39 -3.18
N LYS A 183 8.69 13.77 -4.35
CA LYS A 183 8.77 12.88 -5.50
C LYS A 183 9.51 11.59 -5.16
N LYS A 184 8.81 10.46 -5.29
CA LYS A 184 9.30 9.10 -5.01
C LYS A 184 9.77 8.83 -3.58
N GLY A 185 9.34 9.63 -2.61
CA GLY A 185 9.72 9.41 -1.23
C GLY A 185 8.82 10.10 -0.21
N ALA A 186 8.85 9.61 1.02
CA ALA A 186 8.23 10.21 2.19
C ALA A 186 9.27 10.44 3.28
N VAL A 187 9.07 11.50 4.06
CA VAL A 187 9.90 11.86 5.22
C VAL A 187 9.01 11.79 6.45
N LEU A 188 9.36 10.94 7.39
CA LEU A 188 8.74 10.86 8.71
C LEU A 188 9.47 11.80 9.65
N TYR A 189 8.75 12.67 10.32
CA TYR A 189 9.28 13.59 11.33
C TYR A 189 8.84 13.12 12.71
N TYR A 190 9.79 13.00 13.65
CA TYR A 190 9.56 12.39 14.96
C TYR A 190 10.43 12.98 16.06
#